data_1ed1126dbba10e3829deac13a623c0bb
#
_entry.id   1ed1126dbba10e3829deac13a623c0bb
#
_cell.length_a   1.000
_cell.length_b   1.000
_cell.length_c   1.000
_cell.angle_alpha   90.00
_cell.angle_beta   90.00
_cell.angle_gamma   90.00
#
_symmetry.space_group_name_H-M   'P 1'
#
loop_
_entity.id
_entity.type
_entity.pdbx_description
1 polymer ?
#
loop_
_entity_poly.entity_id
_entity_poly.type
_entity_poly.pdbx_seq_one_letter_code
_entity_poly.pdbx_strand_id
1 'polypeptide(L)'
;MTDRTSTLATTGLMFDYDTRPVTPQVVLVGNRASSAGYTIRDFLSRNGVPYDWVDLEDVERLPAVVSPSEMDPSLLPICILPNGIRLAPATLEDVAAGLGMMSAPSLSEYDLTIVGAGPAGLAAAVYAASEGLRTLAVEAIAPGGQAGTTSMIENYLGFPQGISGGELATRATAQAKRFTNNSG
;
A
#
# COMPACT_ATOMS: atom_id res chain seq x y z
N MET A 1 -15.23 -46.50 38.98
CA MET A 1 -13.86 -46.17 38.65
C MET A 1 -13.85 -45.89 37.15
N THR A 2 -14.13 -44.67 36.77
CA THR A 2 -14.43 -44.22 35.40
C THR A 2 -13.24 -43.41 34.87
N ASP A 3 -12.57 -44.00 33.93
CA ASP A 3 -11.45 -43.43 33.20
C ASP A 3 -11.97 -42.34 32.26
N ARG A 4 -11.51 -41.07 32.45
CA ARG A 4 -11.79 -39.98 31.56
C ARG A 4 -10.52 -39.68 30.75
N THR A 5 -10.39 -40.36 29.62
CA THR A 5 -9.44 -39.99 28.61
C THR A 5 -9.94 -38.72 27.87
N SER A 6 -9.40 -37.55 28.19
CA SER A 6 -9.67 -36.32 27.47
C SER A 6 -8.85 -36.32 26.17
N THR A 7 -9.53 -36.50 25.06
CA THR A 7 -8.95 -36.31 23.72
C THR A 7 -8.84 -34.81 23.46
N LEU A 8 -7.63 -34.26 23.53
CA LEU A 8 -7.34 -32.92 23.02
C LEU A 8 -7.37 -32.95 21.50
N ALA A 9 -8.45 -32.44 20.93
CA ALA A 9 -8.50 -32.16 19.51
C ALA A 9 -7.58 -30.95 19.22
N THR A 10 -6.41 -31.22 18.66
CA THR A 10 -5.53 -30.19 18.11
C THR A 10 -6.17 -29.72 16.79
N THR A 11 -6.86 -28.58 16.85
CA THR A 11 -7.36 -27.89 15.66
C THR A 11 -6.14 -27.26 14.97
N GLY A 12 -5.48 -28.01 14.13
CA GLY A 12 -4.48 -27.50 13.21
C GLY A 12 -5.20 -26.65 12.16
N LEU A 13 -4.94 -25.34 12.15
CA LEU A 13 -5.28 -24.49 11.02
C LEU A 13 -4.42 -24.94 9.83
N MET A 14 -4.97 -25.81 9.01
CA MET A 14 -4.39 -26.22 7.74
C MET A 14 -4.69 -25.09 6.75
N PHE A 15 -3.72 -24.23 6.49
CA PHE A 15 -3.83 -23.24 5.43
C PHE A 15 -3.60 -23.98 4.10
N ASP A 16 -4.69 -24.24 3.38
CA ASP A 16 -4.63 -24.68 2.01
C ASP A 16 -4.26 -23.49 1.13
N TYR A 17 -3.01 -23.45 0.70
CA TYR A 17 -2.48 -22.36 -0.15
C TYR A 17 -3.07 -22.36 -1.55
N ASP A 18 -3.81 -23.40 -1.95
CA ASP A 18 -4.36 -23.56 -3.30
C ASP A 18 -5.81 -23.03 -3.43
N THR A 19 -6.47 -22.69 -2.31
CA THR A 19 -7.85 -22.17 -2.31
C THR A 19 -7.95 -20.73 -1.79
N ARG A 20 -6.89 -19.94 -1.87
CA ARG A 20 -7.04 -18.50 -1.63
C ARG A 20 -8.01 -17.95 -2.66
N PRO A 21 -9.11 -17.28 -2.22
CA PRO A 21 -9.95 -16.55 -3.17
C PRO A 21 -9.02 -15.59 -3.93
N VAL A 22 -9.10 -15.62 -5.25
CA VAL A 22 -8.38 -14.64 -6.09
C VAL A 22 -8.89 -13.29 -5.63
N THR A 23 -8.12 -12.61 -4.79
CA THR A 23 -8.47 -11.26 -4.34
C THR A 23 -8.55 -10.43 -5.60
N PRO A 24 -9.66 -9.73 -5.87
CA PRO A 24 -9.76 -8.87 -7.04
C PRO A 24 -8.53 -7.97 -7.07
N GLN A 25 -7.75 -8.10 -8.13
CA GLN A 25 -6.47 -7.41 -8.29
C GLN A 25 -6.71 -6.14 -9.09
N VAL A 26 -5.96 -5.09 -8.80
CA VAL A 26 -5.93 -3.93 -9.69
C VAL A 26 -5.38 -4.36 -11.04
N VAL A 27 -6.08 -4.00 -12.13
CA VAL A 27 -5.55 -4.19 -13.49
C VAL A 27 -5.20 -2.82 -14.06
N LEU A 28 -3.96 -2.68 -14.52
CA LEU A 28 -3.47 -1.44 -15.10
C LEU A 28 -3.06 -1.68 -16.57
N VAL A 29 -3.71 -0.97 -17.48
CA VAL A 29 -3.49 -1.08 -18.92
C VAL A 29 -2.81 0.18 -19.44
N GLY A 30 -1.77 0.03 -20.24
CA GLY A 30 -1.11 1.19 -20.82
C GLY A 30 0.17 0.86 -21.56
N ASN A 31 0.88 1.90 -21.97
CA ASN A 31 2.20 1.78 -22.61
C ASN A 31 3.31 1.82 -21.55
N ARG A 32 4.30 0.95 -21.66
CA ARG A 32 5.47 0.89 -20.74
C ARG A 32 6.24 2.21 -20.65
N ALA A 33 6.27 2.98 -21.72
CA ALA A 33 6.95 4.27 -21.77
C ALA A 33 6.13 5.43 -21.19
N SER A 34 4.87 5.18 -20.79
CA SER A 34 4.00 6.21 -20.22
C SER A 34 4.47 6.61 -18.82
N SER A 35 4.75 7.90 -18.60
CA SER A 35 5.09 8.44 -17.28
C SER A 35 3.93 8.28 -16.29
N ALA A 36 2.69 8.50 -16.72
CA ALA A 36 1.50 8.32 -15.89
C ALA A 36 1.33 6.84 -15.47
N GLY A 37 1.50 5.91 -16.43
CA GLY A 37 1.47 4.48 -16.12
C GLY A 37 2.59 4.06 -15.16
N TYR A 38 3.78 4.64 -15.31
CA TYR A 38 4.89 4.40 -14.37
C TYR A 38 4.57 4.91 -12.96
N THR A 39 4.06 6.13 -12.84
CA THR A 39 3.71 6.73 -11.54
C THR A 39 2.68 5.89 -10.77
N ILE A 40 1.65 5.39 -11.46
CA ILE A 40 0.64 4.53 -10.83
C ILE A 40 1.24 3.19 -10.41
N ARG A 41 2.07 2.57 -11.25
CA ARG A 41 2.76 1.30 -10.90
C ARG A 41 3.68 1.47 -9.69
N ASP A 42 4.47 2.54 -9.64
CA ASP A 42 5.34 2.86 -8.51
C ASP A 42 4.54 3.04 -7.23
N PHE A 43 3.44 3.80 -7.30
CA PHE A 43 2.51 3.98 -6.18
C PHE A 43 1.94 2.65 -5.67
N LEU A 44 1.39 1.81 -6.55
CA LEU A 44 0.81 0.53 -6.18
C LEU A 44 1.86 -0.39 -5.53
N SER A 45 3.06 -0.46 -6.15
CA SER A 45 4.17 -1.27 -5.65
C SER A 45 4.63 -0.83 -4.27
N ARG A 46 4.82 0.47 -4.05
CA ARG A 46 5.27 1.02 -2.76
C ARG A 46 4.25 0.85 -1.64
N ASN A 47 2.97 0.83 -1.99
CA ASN A 47 1.89 0.62 -1.02
C ASN A 47 1.52 -0.86 -0.84
N GLY A 48 2.26 -1.78 -1.46
CA GLY A 48 2.00 -3.23 -1.34
C GLY A 48 0.68 -3.66 -1.97
N VAL A 49 0.14 -2.86 -2.91
CA VAL A 49 -1.09 -3.20 -3.64
C VAL A 49 -0.73 -4.09 -4.83
N PRO A 50 -1.16 -5.35 -4.84
CA PRO A 50 -0.91 -6.22 -5.98
C PRO A 50 -1.68 -5.74 -7.21
N TYR A 51 -1.03 -5.70 -8.34
CA TYR A 51 -1.64 -5.32 -9.61
C TYR A 51 -1.15 -6.19 -10.77
N ASP A 52 -1.98 -6.28 -11.78
CA ASP A 52 -1.66 -6.91 -13.04
C ASP A 52 -1.44 -5.83 -14.10
N TRP A 53 -0.28 -5.87 -14.77
CA TRP A 53 0.04 -4.97 -15.86
C TRP A 53 -0.26 -5.61 -17.20
N VAL A 54 -1.08 -4.94 -18.01
CA VAL A 54 -1.38 -5.33 -19.38
C VAL A 54 -0.83 -4.27 -20.34
N ASP A 55 0.17 -4.66 -21.12
CA ASP A 55 0.76 -3.79 -22.11
C ASP A 55 -0.16 -3.64 -23.34
N LEU A 56 -0.16 -2.47 -23.96
CA LEU A 56 -0.89 -2.27 -25.23
C LEU A 56 -0.39 -3.15 -26.38
N GLU A 57 0.84 -3.65 -26.28
CA GLU A 57 1.41 -4.58 -27.23
C GLU A 57 1.03 -6.04 -26.99
N ASP A 58 0.39 -6.35 -25.86
CA ASP A 58 -0.06 -7.70 -25.51
C ASP A 58 -1.40 -8.01 -26.20
N VAL A 59 -1.31 -8.37 -27.47
CA VAL A 59 -2.47 -8.64 -28.34
C VAL A 59 -3.33 -9.83 -27.88
N GLU A 60 -2.79 -10.71 -27.02
CA GLU A 60 -3.52 -11.86 -26.50
C GLU A 60 -4.40 -11.50 -25.30
N ARG A 61 -3.86 -10.69 -24.39
CA ARG A 61 -4.55 -10.34 -23.13
C ARG A 61 -5.42 -9.09 -23.25
N LEU A 62 -5.00 -8.14 -24.07
CA LEU A 62 -5.64 -6.83 -24.21
C LEU A 62 -7.16 -6.90 -24.53
N PRO A 63 -7.61 -7.74 -25.51
CA PRO A 63 -9.05 -7.81 -25.86
C PRO A 63 -9.93 -8.36 -24.74
N ALA A 64 -9.38 -9.09 -23.77
CA ALA A 64 -10.12 -9.60 -22.63
C ALA A 64 -10.33 -8.54 -21.54
N VAL A 65 -9.54 -7.46 -21.56
CA VAL A 65 -9.50 -6.44 -20.51
C VAL A 65 -10.14 -5.13 -20.96
N VAL A 66 -9.89 -4.72 -22.21
CA VAL A 66 -10.39 -3.44 -22.79
C VAL A 66 -11.05 -3.67 -24.14
N SER A 67 -12.07 -2.87 -24.40
CA SER A 67 -12.74 -2.84 -25.70
C SER A 67 -11.96 -1.99 -26.72
N PRO A 68 -12.15 -2.20 -28.03
CA PRO A 68 -11.49 -1.37 -29.04
C PRO A 68 -11.75 0.14 -28.91
N SER A 69 -12.87 0.54 -28.38
CA SER A 69 -13.22 1.95 -28.14
C SER A 69 -12.44 2.58 -26.98
N GLU A 70 -11.91 1.77 -26.08
CA GLU A 70 -11.08 2.22 -24.94
C GLU A 70 -9.60 2.32 -25.29
N MET A 71 -9.20 1.90 -26.48
CA MET A 71 -7.81 1.97 -26.95
C MET A 71 -7.40 3.38 -27.45
N ASP A 72 -8.27 4.39 -27.28
CA ASP A 72 -7.92 5.77 -27.56
C ASP A 72 -6.76 6.21 -26.64
N PRO A 73 -5.67 6.74 -27.20
CA PRO A 73 -4.52 7.22 -26.41
C PRO A 73 -4.87 8.25 -25.33
N SER A 74 -5.95 9.02 -25.53
CA SER A 74 -6.44 10.01 -24.55
C SER A 74 -7.03 9.39 -23.29
N LEU A 75 -7.42 8.12 -23.33
CA LEU A 75 -8.00 7.37 -22.21
C LEU A 75 -6.96 6.57 -21.42
N LEU A 76 -5.70 6.62 -21.82
CA LEU A 76 -4.63 5.86 -21.18
C LEU A 76 -3.89 6.67 -20.10
N PRO A 77 -3.39 6.01 -19.06
CA PRO A 77 -3.58 4.61 -18.73
C PRO A 77 -4.99 4.32 -18.20
N ILE A 78 -5.47 3.07 -18.38
CA ILE A 78 -6.72 2.61 -17.80
C ILE A 78 -6.40 1.82 -16.54
N CYS A 79 -7.09 2.13 -15.45
CA CYS A 79 -7.00 1.37 -14.21
C CYS A 79 -8.36 0.77 -13.85
N ILE A 80 -8.40 -0.54 -13.64
CA ILE A 80 -9.59 -1.26 -13.19
C ILE A 80 -9.35 -1.66 -11.74
N LEU A 81 -10.17 -1.12 -10.86
CA LEU A 81 -10.08 -1.36 -9.42
C LEU A 81 -10.73 -2.70 -9.03
N PRO A 82 -10.39 -3.28 -7.87
CA PRO A 82 -10.94 -4.54 -7.39
C PRO A 82 -12.48 -4.57 -7.29
N ASN A 83 -13.10 -3.42 -7.10
CA ASN A 83 -14.55 -3.25 -7.06
C ASN A 83 -15.21 -3.11 -8.45
N GLY A 84 -14.43 -3.21 -9.53
CA GLY A 84 -14.89 -3.10 -10.91
C GLY A 84 -14.96 -1.67 -11.46
N ILE A 85 -14.65 -0.65 -10.66
CA ILE A 85 -14.58 0.73 -11.14
C ILE A 85 -13.44 0.85 -12.15
N ARG A 86 -13.73 1.49 -13.29
CA ARG A 86 -12.79 1.75 -14.37
C ARG A 86 -12.48 3.25 -14.42
N LEU A 87 -11.20 3.57 -14.39
CA LEU A 87 -10.67 4.93 -14.48
C LEU A 87 -9.94 5.07 -15.81
N ALA A 88 -10.36 6.01 -16.64
CA ALA A 88 -9.82 6.23 -17.99
C ALA A 88 -9.98 7.69 -18.44
N PRO A 89 -8.92 8.50 -18.54
CA PRO A 89 -7.56 8.17 -18.11
C PRO A 89 -7.48 8.06 -16.58
N ALA A 90 -6.71 7.10 -16.10
CA ALA A 90 -6.46 6.95 -14.67
C ALA A 90 -5.42 7.97 -14.19
N THR A 91 -5.73 8.71 -13.14
CA THR A 91 -4.77 9.53 -12.41
C THR A 91 -4.36 8.86 -11.11
N LEU A 92 -3.20 9.26 -10.56
CA LEU A 92 -2.75 8.76 -9.27
C LEU A 92 -3.79 9.05 -8.16
N GLU A 93 -4.37 10.25 -8.19
CA GLU A 93 -5.37 10.70 -7.23
C GLU A 93 -6.63 9.84 -7.27
N ASP A 94 -7.17 9.58 -8.48
CA ASP A 94 -8.35 8.74 -8.65
C ASP A 94 -8.11 7.30 -8.20
N VAL A 95 -6.94 6.75 -8.51
CA VAL A 95 -6.56 5.38 -8.08
C VAL A 95 -6.42 5.33 -6.55
N ALA A 96 -5.75 6.29 -5.93
CA ALA A 96 -5.60 6.36 -4.48
C ALA A 96 -6.96 6.51 -3.79
N ALA A 97 -7.84 7.38 -4.31
CA ALA A 97 -9.19 7.57 -3.80
C ALA A 97 -10.03 6.29 -3.93
N GLY A 98 -10.00 5.67 -5.11
CA GLY A 98 -10.76 4.45 -5.40
C GLY A 98 -10.30 3.22 -4.58
N LEU A 99 -9.05 3.21 -4.12
CA LEU A 99 -8.52 2.21 -3.21
C LEU A 99 -8.74 2.57 -1.72
N GLY A 100 -9.36 3.72 -1.43
CA GLY A 100 -9.56 4.17 -0.05
C GLY A 100 -8.27 4.60 0.65
N MET A 101 -7.23 4.94 -0.12
CA MET A 101 -5.90 5.32 0.42
C MET A 101 -5.78 6.82 0.68
N MET A 102 -6.73 7.62 0.20
CA MET A 102 -6.84 9.03 0.56
C MET A 102 -7.63 9.16 1.85
N SER A 103 -7.04 9.78 2.86
CA SER A 103 -7.71 10.10 4.11
C SER A 103 -7.69 11.60 4.36
N ALA A 104 -8.84 12.16 4.72
CA ALA A 104 -8.89 13.51 5.23
C ALA A 104 -8.30 13.58 6.64
N PRO A 105 -7.74 14.73 7.05
CA PRO A 105 -7.34 14.97 8.43
C PRO A 105 -8.51 14.70 9.39
N SER A 106 -8.26 13.96 10.47
CA SER A 106 -9.30 13.57 11.44
C SER A 106 -9.63 14.68 12.46
N LEU A 107 -8.72 15.65 12.63
CA LEU A 107 -8.88 16.77 13.53
C LEU A 107 -8.91 18.09 12.74
N SER A 108 -9.55 19.10 13.30
CA SER A 108 -9.54 20.47 12.73
C SER A 108 -8.24 21.22 12.97
N GLU A 109 -7.47 20.82 13.98
CA GLU A 109 -6.21 21.44 14.36
C GLU A 109 -5.18 20.42 14.79
N TYR A 110 -3.93 20.65 14.45
CA TYR A 110 -2.78 19.85 14.82
C TYR A 110 -1.69 20.73 15.43
N ASP A 111 -0.98 20.19 16.42
CA ASP A 111 0.15 20.86 17.05
C ASP A 111 1.39 20.80 16.15
N LEU A 112 1.49 19.73 15.34
CA LEU A 112 2.58 19.51 14.39
C LEU A 112 2.07 18.90 13.09
N THR A 113 2.49 19.49 11.97
CA THR A 113 2.31 18.91 10.63
C THR A 113 3.66 18.58 10.03
N ILE A 114 3.84 17.33 9.62
CA ILE A 114 5.07 16.79 9.01
C ILE A 114 4.79 16.55 7.53
N VAL A 115 5.56 17.16 6.65
CA VAL A 115 5.48 16.97 5.20
C VAL A 115 6.55 15.96 4.78
N GLY A 116 6.10 14.81 4.30
CA GLY A 116 6.91 13.67 3.93
C GLY A 116 7.04 12.62 5.04
N ALA A 117 6.65 11.39 4.73
CA ALA A 117 6.75 10.23 5.62
C ALA A 117 7.95 9.32 5.29
N GLY A 118 9.08 9.90 4.88
CA GLY A 118 10.37 9.21 4.83
C GLY A 118 10.89 8.89 6.23
N PRO A 119 12.08 8.27 6.38
CA PRO A 119 12.62 7.86 7.70
C PRO A 119 12.68 8.99 8.71
N ALA A 120 13.07 10.20 8.29
CA ALA A 120 13.13 11.38 9.16
C ALA A 120 11.73 11.84 9.59
N GLY A 121 10.77 11.90 8.66
CA GLY A 121 9.39 12.28 8.97
C GLY A 121 8.70 11.25 9.86
N LEU A 122 8.91 9.97 9.62
CA LEU A 122 8.38 8.90 10.48
C LEU A 122 9.00 8.95 11.89
N ALA A 123 10.31 9.21 12.00
CA ALA A 123 10.95 9.40 13.31
C ALA A 123 10.34 10.61 14.03
N ALA A 124 10.21 11.76 13.37
CA ALA A 124 9.57 12.94 13.93
C ALA A 124 8.12 12.65 14.38
N ALA A 125 7.35 11.90 13.58
CA ALA A 125 5.99 11.52 13.93
C ALA A 125 5.93 10.64 15.18
N VAL A 126 6.83 9.65 15.31
CA VAL A 126 6.92 8.80 16.49
C VAL A 126 7.21 9.63 17.74
N TYR A 127 8.24 10.48 17.69
CA TYR A 127 8.61 11.31 18.84
C TYR A 127 7.50 12.29 19.20
N ALA A 128 6.99 13.04 18.25
CA ALA A 128 5.93 14.02 18.51
C ALA A 128 4.67 13.37 19.11
N ALA A 129 4.21 12.28 18.51
CA ALA A 129 3.04 11.56 19.01
C ALA A 129 3.27 10.92 20.39
N SER A 130 4.50 10.46 20.69
CA SER A 130 4.84 9.92 22.01
C SER A 130 4.85 10.97 23.13
N GLU A 131 5.11 12.24 22.78
CA GLU A 131 5.00 13.39 23.68
C GLU A 131 3.56 13.95 23.80
N GLY A 132 2.59 13.30 23.17
CA GLY A 132 1.18 13.68 23.23
C GLY A 132 0.78 14.82 22.29
N LEU A 133 1.63 15.19 21.32
CA LEU A 133 1.29 16.21 20.33
C LEU A 133 0.31 15.62 19.29
N ARG A 134 -0.73 16.38 18.95
CA ARG A 134 -1.62 16.08 17.83
C ARG A 134 -0.83 16.22 16.54
N THR A 135 -0.39 15.11 15.97
CA THR A 135 0.57 15.10 14.87
C THR A 135 -0.11 14.62 13.58
N LEU A 136 0.03 15.40 12.51
CA LEU A 136 -0.36 15.04 11.15
C LEU A 136 0.89 14.78 10.31
N ALA A 137 1.00 13.62 9.68
CA ALA A 137 2.00 13.35 8.65
C ALA A 137 1.31 13.26 7.28
N VAL A 138 1.81 14.05 6.32
CA VAL A 138 1.29 14.09 4.95
C VAL A 138 2.34 13.50 4.02
N GLU A 139 1.94 12.53 3.21
CA GLU A 139 2.81 11.85 2.25
C GLU A 139 2.09 11.74 0.90
N ALA A 140 2.81 12.00 -0.19
CA ALA A 140 2.24 12.04 -1.53
C ALA A 140 2.15 10.66 -2.20
N ILE A 141 3.05 9.72 -1.86
CA ILE A 141 3.16 8.44 -2.56
C ILE A 141 2.98 7.27 -1.60
N ALA A 142 3.93 7.09 -0.69
CA ALA A 142 3.90 6.00 0.29
C ALA A 142 4.85 6.28 1.46
N PRO A 143 4.50 5.86 2.69
CA PRO A 143 5.42 5.93 3.82
C PRO A 143 6.73 5.20 3.54
N GLY A 144 7.84 5.75 4.06
CA GLY A 144 9.19 5.21 3.86
C GLY A 144 10.02 6.01 2.86
N GLY A 145 9.39 6.81 1.99
CA GLY A 145 10.09 7.63 0.99
C GLY A 145 11.06 6.80 0.15
N GLN A 146 12.21 7.33 -0.22
CA GLN A 146 13.23 6.62 -0.99
C GLN A 146 13.80 5.40 -0.24
N ALA A 147 13.92 5.47 1.08
CA ALA A 147 14.41 4.34 1.87
C ALA A 147 13.45 3.13 1.79
N GLY A 148 12.14 3.36 1.61
CA GLY A 148 11.15 2.30 1.50
C GLY A 148 11.38 1.34 0.32
N THR A 149 12.13 1.76 -0.71
CA THR A 149 12.48 0.92 -1.87
C THR A 149 13.80 0.16 -1.70
N THR A 150 14.54 0.41 -0.62
CA THR A 150 15.83 -0.23 -0.36
C THR A 150 15.62 -1.67 0.12
N SER A 151 16.30 -2.61 -0.54
CA SER A 151 16.18 -4.05 -0.21
C SER A 151 16.76 -4.38 1.16
N MET A 152 17.86 -3.71 1.56
CA MET A 152 18.53 -3.93 2.83
C MET A 152 19.17 -2.62 3.34
N ILE A 153 18.85 -2.25 4.58
CA ILE A 153 19.44 -1.14 5.32
C ILE A 153 20.21 -1.75 6.49
N GLU A 154 21.53 -1.66 6.47
CA GLU A 154 22.41 -2.33 7.46
C GLU A 154 22.87 -1.39 8.58
N ASN A 155 22.76 -0.09 8.40
CA ASN A 155 23.24 0.93 9.31
C ASN A 155 22.13 1.64 10.09
N TYR A 156 20.93 1.06 10.20
CA TYR A 156 19.86 1.63 11.01
C TYR A 156 19.94 1.10 12.45
N LEU A 157 19.99 2.01 13.40
CA LEU A 157 20.12 1.68 14.82
C LEU A 157 19.00 0.75 15.30
N GLY A 158 19.37 -0.33 16.02
CA GLY A 158 18.45 -1.33 16.54
C GLY A 158 18.23 -2.55 15.64
N PHE A 159 18.83 -2.59 14.45
CA PHE A 159 18.72 -3.69 13.49
C PHE A 159 20.10 -4.25 13.11
N PRO A 160 20.74 -5.04 14.00
CA PRO A 160 22.12 -5.51 13.80
C PRO A 160 22.28 -6.48 12.61
N GLN A 161 21.18 -7.03 12.11
CA GLN A 161 21.14 -7.91 10.93
C GLN A 161 20.63 -7.20 9.68
N GLY A 162 20.43 -5.86 9.76
CA GLY A 162 19.77 -5.10 8.73
C GLY A 162 18.23 -5.26 8.73
N ILE A 163 17.59 -4.46 7.92
CA ILE A 163 16.14 -4.47 7.72
C ILE A 163 15.82 -3.95 6.32
N SER A 164 14.79 -4.47 5.66
CA SER A 164 14.32 -3.87 4.41
C SER A 164 13.69 -2.50 4.65
N GLY A 165 13.82 -1.59 3.68
CA GLY A 165 13.22 -0.25 3.79
C GLY A 165 11.71 -0.29 3.94
N GLY A 166 11.04 -1.20 3.23
CA GLY A 166 9.59 -1.39 3.34
C GLY A 166 9.15 -1.87 4.72
N GLU A 167 9.90 -2.81 5.32
CA GLU A 167 9.60 -3.29 6.67
C GLU A 167 9.86 -2.20 7.72
N LEU A 168 10.96 -1.45 7.58
CA LEU A 168 11.25 -0.31 8.45
C LEU A 168 10.13 0.73 8.41
N ALA A 169 9.67 1.11 7.21
CA ALA A 169 8.57 2.05 7.02
C ALA A 169 7.27 1.55 7.65
N THR A 170 6.94 0.27 7.47
CA THR A 170 5.76 -0.35 8.06
C THR A 170 5.81 -0.31 9.59
N ARG A 171 6.92 -0.69 10.18
CA ARG A 171 7.11 -0.69 11.64
C ARG A 171 7.04 0.73 12.22
N ALA A 172 7.71 1.70 11.58
CA ALA A 172 7.70 3.08 12.04
C ALA A 172 6.31 3.72 11.94
N THR A 173 5.58 3.45 10.85
CA THR A 173 4.19 3.91 10.68
C THR A 173 3.27 3.32 11.74
N ALA A 174 3.36 2.02 12.01
CA ALA A 174 2.58 1.36 13.05
C ALA A 174 2.92 1.92 14.44
N GLN A 175 4.19 2.21 14.71
CA GLN A 175 4.65 2.81 15.96
C GLN A 175 4.08 4.21 16.16
N ALA A 176 4.12 5.08 15.14
CA ALA A 176 3.53 6.42 15.22
C ALA A 176 2.02 6.35 15.49
N LYS A 177 1.29 5.52 14.73
CA LYS A 177 -0.16 5.33 14.91
C LYS A 177 -0.56 4.83 16.30
N ARG A 178 0.28 4.03 16.94
CA ARG A 178 0.00 3.54 18.30
C ARG A 178 -0.14 4.67 19.33
N PHE A 179 0.66 5.71 19.21
CA PHE A 179 0.61 6.85 20.12
C PHE A 179 -0.59 7.77 19.83
N THR A 180 -0.98 7.92 18.56
CA THR A 180 -2.14 8.76 18.21
C THR A 180 -3.47 8.15 18.68
N ASN A 181 -3.57 6.81 18.79
CA ASN A 181 -4.78 6.11 19.25
C ASN A 181 -4.92 6.06 20.78
N ASN A 182 -3.89 6.39 21.55
CA ASN A 182 -3.89 6.36 23.01
C ASN A 182 -4.12 7.73 23.64
N SER A 183 -4.42 8.76 22.85
CA SER A 183 -4.63 10.15 23.32
C SER A 183 -6.13 10.44 23.49
N GLY A 184 -6.90 9.47 24.05
CA GLY A 184 -8.32 9.59 24.37
C GLY A 184 -8.58 9.48 25.86
#